data_e3d5f46fe7222fbde7ddca75d1a5ad2f
#
_entry.id   e3d5f46fe7222fbde7ddca75d1a5ad2f
#
_cell.length_a   1.000
_cell.length_b   1.000
_cell.length_c   1.000
_cell.angle_alpha   90.00
_cell.angle_beta   90.00
_cell.angle_gamma   90.00
#
_symmetry.space_group_name_H-M   'P 1'
#
loop_
_entity.id
_entity.type
_entity.pdbx_description
1 polymer ?
#
loop_
_entity_poly.entity_id
_entity_poly.type
_entity_poly.pdbx_seq_one_letter_code
_entity_poly.pdbx_strand_id
1 'polypeptide(L)' 'MKLDLHGKTIHEAWRTFKDHTEICRLNGIRKFVVVTGYGKIYEELPKWTDSISCISEVQSMAPNFGCYKIVS' A
#
# COMPACT_ATOMS: atom_id res chain seq x y z
N MET A 1 -1.88 10.45 -5.26
CA MET A 1 -1.25 10.45 -3.95
C MET A 1 -0.26 9.30 -3.84
N LYS A 2 0.81 9.45 -3.09
CA LYS A 2 1.90 8.48 -3.07
C LYS A 2 2.35 8.24 -1.62
N LEU A 3 2.48 6.98 -1.25
CA LEU A 3 2.93 6.57 0.07
C LEU A 3 4.25 5.81 -0.08
N ASP A 4 5.28 6.24 0.63
CA ASP A 4 6.58 5.60 0.59
C ASP A 4 6.82 4.80 1.88
N LEU A 5 6.95 3.48 1.74
CA LEU A 5 7.17 2.57 2.86
C LEU A 5 8.58 1.95 2.86
N HIS A 6 9.40 2.27 1.86
CA HIS A 6 10.72 1.64 1.79
C HIS A 6 11.58 2.07 2.99
N GLY A 7 12.42 1.17 3.46
CA GLY A 7 13.27 1.46 4.62
C GLY A 7 12.61 1.32 5.98
N LYS A 8 11.29 1.08 6.02
CA LYS A 8 10.58 0.85 7.29
C LYS A 8 10.62 -0.61 7.68
N THR A 9 10.44 -0.88 8.98
CA THR A 9 10.22 -2.26 9.42
C THR A 9 8.85 -2.72 8.96
N ILE A 10 8.63 -4.04 8.94
CA ILE A 10 7.32 -4.60 8.55
C ILE A 10 6.21 -4.03 9.42
N HIS A 11 6.43 -3.95 10.72
CA HIS A 11 5.41 -3.44 11.65
C HIS A 11 5.10 -1.96 11.42
N GLU A 12 6.12 -1.14 11.23
CA GLU A 12 5.95 0.28 10.94
C GLU A 12 5.25 0.50 9.61
N ALA A 13 5.66 -0.26 8.60
CA ALA A 13 5.08 -0.16 7.27
C ALA A 13 3.60 -0.55 7.29
N TRP A 14 3.24 -1.61 7.99
CA TRP A 14 1.85 -2.04 8.14
C TRP A 14 0.99 -0.95 8.78
N ARG A 15 1.46 -0.37 9.87
CA ARG A 15 0.72 0.69 10.56
C ARG A 15 0.56 1.92 9.68
N THR A 16 1.64 2.34 9.02
CA THR A 16 1.61 3.49 8.14
C THR A 16 0.66 3.25 6.97
N PHE A 17 0.70 2.07 6.36
CA PHE A 17 -0.18 1.71 5.26
C PHE A 17 -1.64 1.72 5.68
N LYS A 18 -1.95 1.13 6.81
CA LYS A 18 -3.31 1.07 7.33
C LYS A 18 -3.86 2.47 7.61
N ASP A 19 -3.06 3.31 8.28
CA ASP A 19 -3.46 4.67 8.60
C ASP A 19 -3.66 5.50 7.33
N HIS A 20 -2.77 5.36 6.34
CA HIS A 20 -2.87 6.09 5.09
C HIS A 20 -4.12 5.68 4.32
N THR A 21 -4.43 4.39 4.27
CA THR A 21 -5.62 3.88 3.60
C THR A 21 -6.88 4.47 4.24
N GLU A 22 -6.91 4.54 5.57
CA GLU A 22 -8.05 5.12 6.27
C GLU A 22 -8.20 6.62 5.98
N ILE A 23 -7.10 7.36 5.98
CA ILE A 23 -7.11 8.79 5.65
C ILE A 23 -7.62 9.00 4.23
N CYS A 24 -7.16 8.21 3.28
CA CYS A 24 -7.62 8.29 1.90
C CYS A 24 -9.13 8.01 1.80
N ARG A 25 -9.60 6.99 2.50
CA ARG A 25 -11.02 6.65 2.51
C ARG A 25 -11.87 7.80 3.04
N LEU A 26 -11.44 8.41 4.13
CA LEU A 26 -12.17 9.52 4.76
C LEU A 26 -12.19 10.79 3.89
N ASN A 27 -11.20 10.95 3.02
CA ASN A 27 -11.09 12.13 2.16
C ASN A 27 -11.54 11.87 0.73
N GLY A 28 -12.15 10.73 0.46
CA GLY A 28 -12.66 10.41 -0.87
C GLY A 28 -11.59 10.08 -1.90
N ILE A 29 -10.37 9.81 -1.47
CA ILE A 29 -9.27 9.44 -2.35
C ILE A 29 -9.35 7.94 -2.62
N ARG A 30 -9.65 7.56 -3.86
CA ARG A 30 -9.88 6.16 -4.21
C ARG A 30 -8.65 5.43 -4.71
N LYS A 31 -7.63 6.17 -5.14
CA LYS A 31 -6.42 5.57 -5.73
C LYS A 31 -5.20 6.20 -5.15
N PHE A 32 -4.21 5.38 -4.85
CA PHE A 32 -2.89 5.88 -4.46
C PHE A 32 -1.82 4.86 -4.81
N VAL A 33 -0.58 5.33 -4.89
CA VAL A 33 0.58 4.48 -5.20
C VAL A 33 1.37 4.26 -3.92
N VAL A 34 1.79 3.03 -3.70
CA VAL A 34 2.62 2.66 -2.55
C VAL A 34 3.99 2.22 -3.05
N VAL A 35 5.04 2.86 -2.55
CA VAL A 35 6.42 2.46 -2.84
C VAL A 35 6.89 1.58 -1.69
N THR A 36 7.14 0.31 -1.97
CA THR A 36 7.53 -0.67 -0.96
C THR A 36 9.01 -1.04 -1.01
N GLY A 37 9.65 -0.83 -2.15
CA GLY A 37 10.98 -1.40 -2.40
C GLY A 37 10.87 -2.89 -2.69
N TYR A 38 12.04 -3.56 -2.71
CA TYR A 38 12.12 -4.98 -3.07
C TYR A 38 12.41 -5.83 -1.84
N GLY A 39 11.65 -5.82 -0.86
CA GLY A 39 11.89 -6.60 0.33
C GLY A 39 10.65 -7.26 0.83
N LYS A 40 10.62 -7.54 2.12
CA LYS A 40 9.49 -8.21 2.75
C LYS A 40 8.21 -7.38 2.68
N ILE A 41 8.33 -6.05 2.67
CA ILE A 41 7.16 -5.18 2.56
C ILE A 41 6.47 -5.43 1.22
N TYR A 42 7.24 -5.56 0.15
CA TYR A 42 6.71 -5.87 -1.17
C TYR A 42 5.96 -7.21 -1.18
N GLU A 43 6.53 -8.22 -0.53
CA GLU A 43 5.93 -9.55 -0.45
C GLU A 43 4.68 -9.57 0.42
N GLU A 44 4.65 -8.78 1.48
CA GLU A 44 3.56 -8.79 2.45
C GLU A 44 2.36 -7.95 2.03
N LEU A 45 2.59 -6.94 1.19
CA LEU A 45 1.54 -5.97 0.86
C LEU A 45 0.25 -6.60 0.33
N PRO A 46 0.27 -7.57 -0.58
CA PRO A 46 -0.97 -8.19 -1.05
C PRO A 46 -1.77 -8.86 0.07
N LYS A 47 -1.08 -9.39 1.08
CA LYS A 47 -1.76 -9.98 2.23
C LYS A 47 -2.45 -8.92 3.08
N TRP A 48 -1.82 -7.75 3.21
CA TRP A 48 -2.40 -6.64 3.95
C TRP A 48 -3.67 -6.15 3.29
N THR A 49 -3.67 -6.06 1.97
CA THR A 49 -4.84 -5.58 1.23
C THR A 49 -6.03 -6.52 1.37
N ASP A 50 -5.77 -7.82 1.49
CA ASP A 50 -6.84 -8.80 1.72
C ASP A 50 -7.54 -8.59 3.05
N SER A 51 -6.84 -8.05 4.05
CA SER A 51 -7.41 -7.82 5.38
C SER A 51 -8.10 -6.48 5.52
N ILE A 52 -7.99 -5.59 4.52
CA ILE A 52 -8.63 -4.27 4.55
C ILE A 52 -9.80 -4.28 3.58
N SER A 53 -11.01 -4.29 4.11
CA SER A 53 -12.21 -4.48 3.31
C SER A 53 -12.51 -3.36 2.33
N CYS A 54 -12.01 -2.16 2.56
CA CYS A 54 -12.26 -1.03 1.66
C CYS A 54 -11.36 -1.02 0.42
N ILE A 55 -10.36 -1.87 0.35
CA ILE A 55 -9.51 -1.98 -0.83
C ILE A 55 -10.12 -2.97 -1.79
N SER A 56 -10.41 -2.52 -3.01
CA SER A 56 -11.05 -3.36 -4.03
C SER A 56 -10.05 -3.95 -5.02
N GLU A 57 -8.89 -3.31 -5.21
CA GLU A 57 -7.93 -3.75 -6.21
C GLU A 57 -6.50 -3.39 -5.81
N VAL A 58 -5.57 -4.28 -6.11
CA VAL A 58 -4.13 -4.09 -5.90
C VAL A 58 -3.41 -4.53 -7.16
N GLN A 59 -2.61 -3.64 -7.74
CA GLN A 59 -1.85 -3.95 -8.94
C GLN A 59 -0.39 -3.63 -8.75
N SER A 60 0.48 -4.58 -9.12
CA SER A 60 1.90 -4.33 -9.19
C SER A 60 2.18 -3.40 -10.39
N MET A 61 2.99 -2.39 -10.20
CA MET A 61 3.29 -1.41 -11.24
C MET A 61 4.59 -1.77 -11.96
N ALA A 62 4.46 -2.45 -13.10
CA ALA A 62 5.60 -2.72 -13.97
C ALA A 62 5.85 -1.50 -14.85
N PRO A 63 7.11 -1.14 -15.19
CA PRO A 63 8.34 -1.85 -14.84
C PRO A 63 8.92 -1.49 -13.47
N ASN A 64 8.27 -0.61 -12.73
CA ASN A 64 8.72 -0.21 -11.40
C ASN A 64 8.32 -1.26 -10.37
N PHE A 65 9.08 -2.34 -10.31
CA PHE A 65 8.90 -3.34 -9.26
C PHE A 65 9.13 -2.66 -7.92
N GLY A 66 8.47 -3.05 -6.89
CA GLY A 66 8.56 -2.38 -5.61
C GLY A 66 7.54 -1.26 -5.42
N CYS A 67 6.60 -1.14 -6.35
CA CYS A 67 5.47 -0.20 -6.24
C CYS A 67 4.17 -0.94 -6.50
N TYR A 68 3.12 -0.49 -5.83
CA TYR A 68 1.76 -1.01 -6.05
C TYR A 68 0.80 0.15 -6.22
N LYS A 69 -0.21 -0.06 -7.06
CA LYS A 69 -1.35 0.84 -7.18
C LYS A 69 -2.49 0.24 -6.37
N ILE A 70 -3.04 1.03 -5.47
CA ILE A 70 -4.13 0.61 -4.60
C ILE A 70 -5.40 1.35 -5.00
N VAL A 71 -6.49 0.61 -5.14
CA VAL A 71 -7.81 1.17 -5.45
C VAL A 71 -8.78 0.74 -4.36
N SER A 72 -9.45 1.70 -3.77
CA SER A 72 -10.44 1.45 -2.73
C SER A 72 -11.86 1.76 -3.18
#